data_aff5e3288d551c3d4325ce7b97017173
#
_entry.id   aff5e3288d551c3d4325ce7b97017173
#
_cell.length_a   1.000
_cell.length_b   1.000
_cell.length_c   1.000
_cell.angle_alpha   90.00
_cell.angle_beta   90.00
_cell.angle_gamma   90.00
#
_symmetry.space_group_name_H-M   'P 1'
#
loop_
_entity.id
_entity.type
_entity.pdbx_description
1 polymer ?
#
loop_
_entity_poly.entity_id
_entity_poly.type
_entity_poly.pdbx_seq_one_letter_code
_entity_poly.pdbx_strand_id
1 'polypeptide(L)'
;MKAIVYRDFGSPDVLRVEDVEKPTPADDEVLVAVHAAGVNMFDWYMVRGKPFVFRLVLGPGRQKPLGVDLSGVVEAVGRNVTRFKPGDEVFGTGRDKMRAKRGSFAEYVSAPEKILAVKPRNVSFEQAAGVPVAGLTALQGLRNHGLLRSGQKVLVNGASGGVGTFAVQIAKAFGANVTGVCSTRNVEMVKGIGADHVIDYTRESFTSGAVRYDVILDIVGNQSWAECRRMLTDSGKYIAAGGPPRRALPLMLREPFTRGKLVTFVARANLADLNVMRQLIEDGRVTPVVDRTYPLEETAEAVRYVAAGHTRGKVVIKVR
;
A
#
# COMPACT_ATOMS: atom_id res chain seq x y z
N MET A 1 -4.46 26.66 2.75
CA MET A 1 -3.51 25.65 2.28
C MET A 1 -4.09 24.93 1.07
N LYS A 2 -3.23 24.53 0.13
CA LYS A 2 -3.68 23.75 -1.03
C LYS A 2 -3.96 22.30 -0.64
N ALA A 3 -5.04 21.72 -1.20
CA ALA A 3 -5.39 20.32 -1.05
C ALA A 3 -6.15 19.80 -2.27
N ILE A 4 -6.00 18.50 -2.54
CA ILE A 4 -6.83 17.80 -3.53
C ILE A 4 -8.14 17.39 -2.89
N VAL A 5 -9.22 17.80 -3.52
CA VAL A 5 -10.59 17.49 -3.10
C VAL A 5 -11.45 17.08 -4.29
N TYR A 6 -12.53 16.38 -4.02
CA TYR A 6 -13.58 16.08 -4.98
C TYR A 6 -14.95 16.07 -4.30
N ARG A 7 -16.01 16.33 -5.06
CA ARG A 7 -17.40 16.33 -4.55
C ARG A 7 -18.19 15.19 -5.16
N ASP A 8 -17.98 14.96 -6.45
CA ASP A 8 -18.70 13.95 -7.21
C ASP A 8 -17.82 12.73 -7.47
N PHE A 9 -18.45 11.56 -7.53
CA PHE A 9 -17.75 10.33 -7.92
C PHE A 9 -17.67 10.24 -9.44
N GLY A 10 -16.47 9.93 -9.96
CA GLY A 10 -16.27 9.86 -11.40
C GLY A 10 -14.89 9.40 -11.82
N SER A 11 -14.46 9.87 -12.98
CA SER A 11 -13.07 9.75 -13.41
C SER A 11 -12.17 10.65 -12.55
N PRO A 12 -10.84 10.47 -12.56
CA PRO A 12 -9.94 11.38 -11.86
C PRO A 12 -10.07 12.87 -12.24
N ASP A 13 -10.75 13.19 -13.34
CA ASP A 13 -11.05 14.57 -13.76
C ASP A 13 -11.94 15.34 -12.78
N VAL A 14 -12.58 14.66 -11.82
CA VAL A 14 -13.35 15.32 -10.76
C VAL A 14 -12.45 15.91 -9.65
N LEU A 15 -11.17 15.56 -9.64
CA LEU A 15 -10.20 16.08 -8.66
C LEU A 15 -9.90 17.56 -8.93
N ARG A 16 -9.85 18.35 -7.87
CA ARG A 16 -9.52 19.78 -7.92
C ARG A 16 -8.51 20.12 -6.85
N VAL A 17 -7.58 21.00 -7.19
CA VAL A 17 -6.76 21.72 -6.21
C VAL A 17 -7.59 22.87 -5.67
N GLU A 18 -7.82 22.90 -4.38
CA GLU A 18 -8.56 23.99 -3.73
C GLU A 18 -7.80 24.51 -2.52
N ASP A 19 -8.01 25.80 -2.25
CA ASP A 19 -7.59 26.39 -0.98
C ASP A 19 -8.59 25.99 0.12
N VAL A 20 -8.08 25.32 1.12
CA VAL A 20 -8.85 24.86 2.28
C VAL A 20 -8.21 25.37 3.57
N GLU A 21 -8.97 25.41 4.63
CA GLU A 21 -8.47 25.78 5.95
C GLU A 21 -7.38 24.81 6.42
N LYS A 22 -6.27 25.36 6.96
CA LYS A 22 -5.21 24.56 7.58
C LYS A 22 -5.76 23.89 8.85
N PRO A 23 -5.59 22.55 9.00
CA PRO A 23 -6.14 21.88 10.18
C PRO A 23 -5.39 22.26 11.46
N THR A 24 -6.13 22.32 12.57
CA THR A 24 -5.57 22.31 13.91
C THR A 24 -5.57 20.87 14.43
N PRO A 25 -4.47 20.35 14.98
CA PRO A 25 -4.42 19.01 15.51
C PRO A 25 -5.33 18.86 16.75
N ALA A 26 -6.05 17.75 16.84
CA ALA A 26 -6.75 17.36 18.07
C ALA A 26 -5.71 16.93 19.13
N ASP A 27 -6.18 16.64 20.36
CA ASP A 27 -5.31 16.38 21.49
C ASP A 27 -4.31 15.22 21.29
N ASP A 28 -4.68 14.19 20.53
CA ASP A 28 -3.88 13.01 20.21
C ASP A 28 -3.35 12.99 18.77
N GLU A 29 -3.43 14.13 18.07
CA GLU A 29 -3.03 14.28 16.68
C GLU A 29 -1.75 15.10 16.51
N VAL A 30 -1.07 14.80 15.43
CA VAL A 30 0.14 15.49 14.95
C VAL A 30 -0.21 16.22 13.66
N LEU A 31 0.07 17.51 13.59
CA LEU A 31 0.00 18.29 12.35
C LEU A 31 1.30 18.10 11.59
N VAL A 32 1.19 17.50 10.41
CA VAL A 32 2.34 17.24 9.53
C VAL A 32 2.30 18.19 8.35
N ALA A 33 3.39 18.93 8.12
CA ALA A 33 3.69 19.59 6.86
C ALA A 33 4.13 18.50 5.87
N VAL A 34 3.27 18.18 4.90
CA VAL A 34 3.47 17.07 3.97
C VAL A 34 4.51 17.45 2.93
N HIS A 35 5.54 16.63 2.78
CA HIS A 35 6.55 16.73 1.72
C HIS A 35 6.18 15.83 0.54
N ALA A 36 5.74 14.61 0.82
CA ALA A 36 5.32 13.68 -0.20
C ALA A 36 4.17 12.78 0.27
N ALA A 37 3.36 12.27 -0.66
CA ALA A 37 2.23 11.41 -0.40
C ALA A 37 2.17 10.26 -1.42
N GLY A 38 1.97 9.03 -0.94
CA GLY A 38 1.91 7.85 -1.79
C GLY A 38 0.54 7.65 -2.42
N VAL A 39 0.51 7.36 -3.72
CA VAL A 39 -0.72 7.04 -4.44
C VAL A 39 -0.99 5.54 -4.37
N ASN A 40 -2.24 5.17 -4.11
CA ASN A 40 -2.69 3.80 -3.99
C ASN A 40 -3.90 3.51 -4.90
N MET A 41 -4.10 2.26 -5.29
CA MET A 41 -5.31 1.82 -6.00
C MET A 41 -6.59 2.17 -5.20
N PHE A 42 -6.49 2.24 -3.87
CA PHE A 42 -7.58 2.66 -2.99
C PHE A 42 -8.06 4.08 -3.31
N ASP A 43 -7.16 5.01 -3.62
CA ASP A 43 -7.52 6.40 -3.97
C ASP A 43 -8.36 6.42 -5.24
N TRP A 44 -8.01 5.62 -6.25
CA TRP A 44 -8.81 5.47 -7.47
C TRP A 44 -10.20 4.89 -7.18
N TYR A 45 -10.31 3.86 -6.33
CA TYR A 45 -11.60 3.29 -5.94
C TYR A 45 -12.47 4.32 -5.20
N MET A 46 -11.87 5.13 -4.34
CA MET A 46 -12.59 6.20 -3.64
C MET A 46 -13.16 7.24 -4.62
N VAL A 47 -12.35 7.72 -5.56
CA VAL A 47 -12.79 8.70 -6.58
C VAL A 47 -13.90 8.10 -7.46
N ARG A 48 -13.77 6.83 -7.85
CA ARG A 48 -14.80 6.14 -8.65
C ARG A 48 -16.08 5.82 -7.87
N GLY A 49 -16.03 5.85 -6.54
CA GLY A 49 -17.13 5.37 -5.70
C GLY A 49 -17.45 3.89 -5.96
N LYS A 50 -16.44 3.06 -6.15
CA LYS A 50 -16.57 1.62 -6.39
C LYS A 50 -15.67 0.85 -5.42
N PRO A 51 -16.15 -0.21 -4.75
CA PRO A 51 -17.53 -0.72 -4.75
C PRO A 51 -18.55 0.32 -4.26
N PHE A 52 -19.82 0.12 -4.58
CA PHE A 52 -20.91 1.07 -4.30
C PHE A 52 -21.02 1.49 -2.82
N VAL A 53 -20.55 0.66 -1.91
CA VAL A 53 -20.49 0.98 -0.47
C VAL A 53 -19.70 2.28 -0.19
N PHE A 54 -18.72 2.65 -1.03
CA PHE A 54 -18.00 3.93 -0.86
C PHE A 54 -18.94 5.13 -1.08
N ARG A 55 -19.88 5.03 -2.02
CA ARG A 55 -20.90 6.08 -2.24
C ARG A 55 -21.81 6.22 -1.04
N LEU A 56 -22.22 5.11 -0.43
CA LEU A 56 -23.07 5.13 0.78
C LEU A 56 -22.31 5.72 1.98
N VAL A 57 -21.06 5.31 2.17
CA VAL A 57 -20.25 5.74 3.32
C VAL A 57 -19.85 7.22 3.19
N LEU A 58 -19.39 7.65 2.00
CA LEU A 58 -18.86 9.01 1.80
C LEU A 58 -19.96 10.04 1.48
N GLY A 59 -21.09 9.59 0.94
CA GLY A 59 -22.23 10.43 0.56
C GLY A 59 -21.97 11.31 -0.68
N PRO A 60 -23.01 11.78 -1.36
CA PRO A 60 -22.90 12.71 -2.48
C PRO A 60 -22.67 14.16 -1.99
N GLY A 61 -22.20 15.05 -2.88
CA GLY A 61 -22.20 16.51 -2.72
C GLY A 61 -21.27 17.08 -1.65
N ARG A 62 -20.67 16.25 -0.77
CA ARG A 62 -19.72 16.71 0.25
C ARG A 62 -18.32 16.78 -0.31
N GLN A 63 -17.53 17.75 0.12
CA GLN A 63 -16.11 17.80 -0.13
C GLN A 63 -15.41 16.58 0.50
N LYS A 64 -14.69 15.83 -0.31
CA LYS A 64 -14.02 14.61 0.09
C LYS A 64 -12.51 14.78 -0.08
N PRO A 65 -11.73 14.59 0.99
CA PRO A 65 -10.28 14.58 0.90
C PRO A 65 -9.76 13.28 0.27
N LEU A 66 -8.60 13.33 -0.36
CA LEU A 66 -7.94 12.20 -0.98
C LEU A 66 -6.52 12.02 -0.45
N GLY A 67 -5.99 10.80 -0.61
CA GLY A 67 -4.68 10.41 -0.13
C GLY A 67 -4.70 9.74 1.25
N VAL A 68 -3.83 8.74 1.41
CA VAL A 68 -3.67 7.97 2.65
C VAL A 68 -2.24 8.06 3.16
N ASP A 69 -1.27 7.69 2.34
CA ASP A 69 0.15 7.64 2.71
C ASP A 69 0.78 9.03 2.72
N LEU A 70 1.64 9.27 3.68
CA LEU A 70 2.38 10.53 3.78
C LEU A 70 3.80 10.34 4.30
N SER A 71 4.63 11.31 4.00
CA SER A 71 5.84 11.67 4.75
C SER A 71 6.00 13.18 4.79
N GLY A 72 6.59 13.70 5.86
CA GLY A 72 6.75 15.13 6.04
C GLY A 72 7.37 15.47 7.38
N VAL A 73 7.26 16.74 7.76
CA VAL A 73 7.81 17.28 9.01
C VAL A 73 6.68 17.67 9.96
N VAL A 74 6.82 17.31 11.20
CA VAL A 74 5.90 17.73 12.27
C VAL A 74 5.95 19.24 12.43
N GLU A 75 4.81 19.91 12.30
CA GLU A 75 4.68 21.35 12.51
C GLU A 75 4.15 21.70 13.90
N ALA A 76 3.16 20.95 14.38
CA ALA A 76 2.56 21.11 15.69
C ALA A 76 2.04 19.77 16.22
N VAL A 77 1.84 19.69 17.52
CA VAL A 77 1.32 18.49 18.18
C VAL A 77 0.18 18.85 19.14
N GLY A 78 -0.78 17.95 19.29
CA GLY A 78 -1.83 18.03 20.29
C GLY A 78 -1.25 17.81 21.70
N ARG A 79 -1.99 18.25 22.73
CA ARG A 79 -1.52 18.28 24.11
C ARG A 79 -1.20 16.91 24.72
N ASN A 80 -1.76 15.82 24.17
CA ASN A 80 -1.55 14.45 24.66
C ASN A 80 -0.48 13.69 23.84
N VAL A 81 0.07 14.31 22.79
CA VAL A 81 1.14 13.71 21.98
C VAL A 81 2.43 13.70 22.77
N THR A 82 3.08 12.54 22.84
CA THR A 82 4.30 12.35 23.65
C THR A 82 5.50 11.88 22.84
N ARG A 83 5.29 11.36 21.62
CA ARG A 83 6.35 10.72 20.81
C ARG A 83 6.96 11.63 19.75
N PHE A 84 6.32 12.73 19.45
CA PHE A 84 6.76 13.64 18.41
C PHE A 84 6.80 15.09 18.91
N LYS A 85 7.66 15.87 18.31
CA LYS A 85 7.78 17.31 18.52
C LYS A 85 7.93 18.02 17.17
N PRO A 86 7.65 19.32 17.09
CA PRO A 86 7.92 20.13 15.90
C PRO A 86 9.36 19.93 15.40
N GLY A 87 9.51 19.75 14.09
CA GLY A 87 10.77 19.46 13.41
C GLY A 87 11.09 17.99 13.19
N ASP A 88 10.39 17.06 13.83
CA ASP A 88 10.60 15.63 13.58
C ASP A 88 10.14 15.23 12.18
N GLU A 89 10.96 14.46 11.48
CA GLU A 89 10.59 13.84 10.19
C GLU A 89 9.78 12.56 10.43
N VAL A 90 8.60 12.48 9.82
CA VAL A 90 7.67 11.37 10.03
C VAL A 90 7.17 10.77 8.72
N PHE A 91 6.74 9.52 8.79
CA PHE A 91 5.98 8.83 7.75
C PHE A 91 4.86 8.00 8.35
N GLY A 92 3.84 7.71 7.57
CA GLY A 92 2.69 6.92 8.03
C GLY A 92 1.45 7.17 7.20
N THR A 93 0.28 7.07 7.84
CA THR A 93 -0.98 7.34 7.16
C THR A 93 -1.66 8.59 7.73
N GLY A 94 -2.22 9.42 6.85
CA GLY A 94 -2.97 10.62 7.23
C GLY A 94 -4.38 10.32 7.76
N ARG A 95 -4.78 9.05 7.78
CA ARG A 95 -6.14 8.66 8.17
C ARG A 95 -6.19 7.21 8.68
N ASP A 96 -6.94 6.99 9.74
CA ASP A 96 -7.24 5.67 10.30
C ASP A 96 -8.66 5.18 9.94
N LYS A 97 -9.52 6.08 9.43
CA LYS A 97 -10.93 5.81 9.11
C LYS A 97 -11.27 6.27 7.68
N MET A 98 -12.21 5.59 7.05
CA MET A 98 -12.68 5.93 5.71
C MET A 98 -13.29 7.34 5.64
N ARG A 99 -13.98 7.77 6.68
CA ARG A 99 -14.58 9.13 6.81
C ARG A 99 -13.64 10.13 7.49
N ALA A 100 -12.34 10.03 7.27
CA ALA A 100 -11.42 11.05 7.78
C ALA A 100 -11.76 12.43 7.18
N LYS A 101 -11.61 13.47 7.98
CA LYS A 101 -11.85 14.84 7.53
C LYS A 101 -10.78 15.38 6.61
N ARG A 102 -9.60 14.75 6.59
CA ARG A 102 -8.42 15.18 5.83
C ARG A 102 -7.81 14.01 5.06
N GLY A 103 -7.09 14.32 3.99
CA GLY A 103 -6.31 13.37 3.19
C GLY A 103 -4.90 13.90 3.01
N SER A 104 -3.97 13.02 2.65
CA SER A 104 -2.56 13.37 2.53
C SER A 104 -2.17 14.08 1.23
N PHE A 105 -3.07 14.15 0.23
CA PHE A 105 -2.80 14.99 -0.96
C PHE A 105 -3.13 16.45 -0.64
N ALA A 106 -2.36 17.03 0.27
CA ALA A 106 -2.51 18.39 0.79
C ALA A 106 -1.19 18.87 1.41
N GLU A 107 -1.01 20.18 1.52
CA GLU A 107 0.17 20.77 2.15
C GLU A 107 0.31 20.43 3.64
N TYR A 108 -0.82 20.19 4.31
CA TYR A 108 -0.85 19.80 5.72
C TYR A 108 -1.93 18.75 5.98
N VAL A 109 -1.63 17.83 6.88
CA VAL A 109 -2.60 16.86 7.39
C VAL A 109 -2.45 16.70 8.90
N SER A 110 -3.58 16.61 9.60
CA SER A 110 -3.61 16.20 11.01
C SER A 110 -3.90 14.71 11.09
N ALA A 111 -3.03 13.95 11.74
CA ALA A 111 -3.09 12.50 11.84
C ALA A 111 -2.87 12.02 13.28
N PRO A 112 -3.61 10.96 13.72
CA PRO A 112 -3.37 10.37 15.03
C PRO A 112 -1.92 9.90 15.20
N GLU A 113 -1.31 10.19 16.35
CA GLU A 113 0.06 9.80 16.69
C GLU A 113 0.35 8.30 16.47
N LYS A 114 -0.63 7.44 16.74
CA LYS A 114 -0.51 5.97 16.69
C LYS A 114 -0.32 5.37 15.29
N ILE A 115 -0.56 6.15 14.23
CA ILE A 115 -0.41 5.74 12.82
C ILE A 115 0.72 6.46 12.10
N LEU A 116 1.60 7.10 12.85
CA LEU A 116 2.83 7.74 12.40
C LEU A 116 4.05 7.09 13.06
N ALA A 117 5.18 7.11 12.37
CA ALA A 117 6.49 6.73 12.88
C ALA A 117 7.55 7.72 12.39
N VAL A 118 8.71 7.76 13.05
CA VAL A 118 9.87 8.52 12.58
C VAL A 118 10.31 7.99 11.23
N LYS A 119 10.54 8.90 10.26
CA LYS A 119 10.99 8.54 8.92
C LYS A 119 12.35 7.83 8.97
N PRO A 120 12.55 6.74 8.18
CA PRO A 120 13.86 6.14 8.05
C PRO A 120 14.89 7.16 7.56
N ARG A 121 16.09 7.18 8.17
CA ARG A 121 17.10 8.23 7.92
C ARG A 121 17.76 8.14 6.54
N ASN A 122 17.80 6.95 5.96
CA ASN A 122 18.50 6.63 4.72
C ASN A 122 17.63 6.71 3.45
N VAL A 123 16.43 7.28 3.55
CA VAL A 123 15.52 7.43 2.39
C VAL A 123 14.96 8.85 2.29
N SER A 124 14.60 9.27 1.09
CA SER A 124 13.93 10.54 0.83
C SER A 124 12.49 10.56 1.35
N PHE A 125 11.85 11.74 1.38
CA PHE A 125 10.42 11.85 1.70
C PHE A 125 9.55 11.09 0.68
N GLU A 126 9.88 11.13 -0.60
CA GLU A 126 9.16 10.42 -1.66
C GLU A 126 9.23 8.90 -1.44
N GLN A 127 10.40 8.38 -1.12
CA GLN A 127 10.57 6.96 -0.80
C GLN A 127 9.80 6.57 0.46
N ALA A 128 9.88 7.38 1.52
CA ALA A 128 9.17 7.14 2.77
C ALA A 128 7.65 7.19 2.60
N ALA A 129 7.12 8.14 1.79
CA ALA A 129 5.70 8.23 1.47
C ALA A 129 5.16 6.99 0.72
N GLY A 130 6.04 6.29 -0.02
CA GLY A 130 5.68 5.05 -0.71
C GLY A 130 5.46 3.84 0.22
N VAL A 131 5.88 3.92 1.49
CA VAL A 131 5.94 2.74 2.38
C VAL A 131 4.61 2.37 3.03
N PRO A 132 3.80 3.26 3.63
CA PRO A 132 2.81 2.87 4.64
C PRO A 132 1.83 1.81 4.16
N VAL A 133 0.92 2.12 3.24
CA VAL A 133 -0.10 1.14 2.78
C VAL A 133 0.56 -0.07 2.11
N ALA A 134 1.49 0.15 1.21
CA ALA A 134 2.10 -0.93 0.41
C ALA A 134 3.01 -1.83 1.26
N GLY A 135 3.90 -1.25 2.05
CA GLY A 135 4.80 -1.97 2.93
C GLY A 135 4.07 -2.73 4.03
N LEU A 136 3.05 -2.11 4.66
CA LEU A 136 2.24 -2.77 5.67
C LEU A 136 1.38 -3.91 5.10
N THR A 137 0.85 -3.75 3.88
CA THR A 137 0.13 -4.83 3.19
C THR A 137 1.05 -6.03 2.96
N ALA A 138 2.26 -5.79 2.46
CA ALA A 138 3.25 -6.84 2.25
C ALA A 138 3.68 -7.50 3.58
N LEU A 139 4.04 -6.71 4.58
CA LEU A 139 4.50 -7.19 5.89
C LEU A 139 3.42 -8.02 6.60
N GLN A 140 2.22 -7.48 6.73
CA GLN A 140 1.12 -8.17 7.41
C GLN A 140 0.67 -9.41 6.63
N GLY A 141 0.62 -9.33 5.29
CA GLY A 141 0.32 -10.45 4.42
C GLY A 141 1.28 -11.62 4.63
N LEU A 142 2.56 -11.37 4.64
CA LEU A 142 3.59 -12.40 4.78
C LEU A 142 3.76 -12.87 6.24
N ARG A 143 3.91 -11.94 7.19
CA ARG A 143 4.23 -12.25 8.58
C ARG A 143 3.00 -12.74 9.36
N ASN A 144 1.90 -11.96 9.36
CA ASN A 144 0.76 -12.21 10.25
C ASN A 144 -0.19 -13.27 9.68
N HIS A 145 -0.45 -13.20 8.37
CA HIS A 145 -1.41 -14.07 7.71
C HIS A 145 -0.75 -15.26 7.02
N GLY A 146 0.36 -15.04 6.33
CA GLY A 146 1.17 -16.08 5.70
C GLY A 146 1.94 -16.93 6.72
N LEU A 147 2.23 -16.39 7.90
CA LEU A 147 3.07 -17.01 8.94
C LEU A 147 4.42 -17.48 8.37
N LEU A 148 4.97 -16.67 7.47
CA LEU A 148 6.18 -16.97 6.72
C LEU A 148 7.37 -17.24 7.64
N ARG A 149 8.11 -18.31 7.34
CA ARG A 149 9.33 -18.72 8.04
C ARG A 149 10.49 -18.82 7.06
N SER A 150 11.71 -18.74 7.59
CA SER A 150 12.93 -18.94 6.82
C SER A 150 12.93 -20.30 6.12
N GLY A 151 13.47 -20.35 4.90
CA GLY A 151 13.53 -21.54 4.04
C GLY A 151 12.26 -21.88 3.26
N GLN A 152 11.12 -21.24 3.58
CA GLN A 152 9.86 -21.50 2.88
C GLN A 152 9.85 -20.88 1.47
N LYS A 153 9.04 -21.48 0.57
CA LYS A 153 8.82 -21.00 -0.80
C LYS A 153 7.64 -20.05 -0.85
N VAL A 154 7.89 -18.84 -1.34
CA VAL A 154 6.87 -17.79 -1.49
C VAL A 154 6.67 -17.45 -2.96
N LEU A 155 5.41 -17.35 -3.40
CA LEU A 155 5.07 -16.75 -4.68
C LEU A 155 4.41 -15.39 -4.44
N VAL A 156 4.92 -14.36 -5.12
CA VAL A 156 4.36 -13.00 -5.11
C VAL A 156 3.76 -12.71 -6.48
N ASN A 157 2.43 -12.77 -6.60
CA ASN A 157 1.73 -12.40 -7.83
C ASN A 157 1.55 -10.89 -7.92
N GLY A 158 2.17 -10.26 -8.93
CA GLY A 158 2.27 -8.81 -9.08
C GLY A 158 3.53 -8.23 -8.43
N ALA A 159 4.65 -8.96 -8.51
CA ALA A 159 5.93 -8.67 -7.86
C ALA A 159 6.53 -7.30 -8.23
N SER A 160 6.21 -6.76 -9.41
CA SER A 160 6.73 -5.47 -9.89
C SER A 160 5.92 -4.25 -9.45
N GLY A 161 4.73 -4.45 -8.87
CA GLY A 161 3.86 -3.35 -8.44
C GLY A 161 4.21 -2.78 -7.06
N GLY A 162 3.46 -1.77 -6.62
CA GLY A 162 3.73 -1.06 -5.37
C GLY A 162 3.83 -1.97 -4.14
N VAL A 163 2.88 -2.88 -3.91
CA VAL A 163 2.93 -3.87 -2.81
C VAL A 163 3.95 -4.97 -3.11
N GLY A 164 4.03 -5.39 -4.38
CA GLY A 164 4.87 -6.52 -4.80
C GLY A 164 6.35 -6.29 -4.57
N THR A 165 6.85 -5.09 -4.85
CA THR A 165 8.26 -4.75 -4.63
C THR A 165 8.65 -4.82 -3.15
N PHE A 166 7.77 -4.44 -2.24
CA PHE A 166 7.97 -4.65 -0.80
C PHE A 166 7.88 -6.12 -0.43
N ALA A 167 6.90 -6.86 -0.98
CA ALA A 167 6.67 -8.25 -0.64
C ALA A 167 7.89 -9.14 -1.00
N VAL A 168 8.48 -8.94 -2.18
CA VAL A 168 9.70 -9.65 -2.59
C VAL A 168 10.83 -9.40 -1.58
N GLN A 169 11.13 -8.15 -1.28
CA GLN A 169 12.22 -7.78 -0.39
C GLN A 169 11.98 -8.22 1.07
N ILE A 170 10.76 -8.07 1.59
CA ILE A 170 10.40 -8.52 2.94
C ILE A 170 10.51 -10.05 3.04
N ALA A 171 10.02 -10.79 2.04
CA ALA A 171 10.13 -12.25 2.03
C ALA A 171 11.60 -12.68 2.01
N LYS A 172 12.45 -12.02 1.23
CA LYS A 172 13.92 -12.25 1.25
C LYS A 172 14.52 -11.90 2.60
N ALA A 173 14.13 -10.77 3.19
CA ALA A 173 14.57 -10.38 4.51
C ALA A 173 14.20 -11.42 5.59
N PHE A 174 13.12 -12.17 5.40
CA PHE A 174 12.71 -13.27 6.30
C PHE A 174 13.34 -14.62 5.94
N GLY A 175 14.28 -14.67 4.96
CA GLY A 175 15.01 -15.87 4.57
C GLY A 175 14.23 -16.84 3.68
N ALA A 176 13.19 -16.36 2.97
CA ALA A 176 12.41 -17.19 2.07
C ALA A 176 13.09 -17.37 0.69
N ASN A 177 12.69 -18.44 -0.03
CA ASN A 177 12.92 -18.61 -1.46
C ASN A 177 11.75 -17.96 -2.21
N VAL A 178 12.01 -16.90 -2.97
CA VAL A 178 10.98 -16.03 -3.54
C VAL A 178 10.85 -16.19 -5.04
N THR A 179 9.64 -16.54 -5.49
CA THR A 179 9.23 -16.50 -6.89
C THR A 179 8.37 -15.27 -7.13
N GLY A 180 8.82 -14.34 -7.97
CA GLY A 180 8.06 -13.17 -8.39
C GLY A 180 7.34 -13.41 -9.71
N VAL A 181 6.07 -12.98 -9.81
CA VAL A 181 5.30 -13.02 -11.07
C VAL A 181 5.16 -11.59 -11.60
N CYS A 182 5.64 -11.34 -12.82
CA CYS A 182 5.56 -10.02 -13.47
C CYS A 182 5.53 -10.16 -15.00
N SER A 183 5.47 -9.05 -15.74
CA SER A 183 5.61 -9.04 -17.20
C SER A 183 7.08 -9.02 -17.62
N THR A 184 7.37 -9.40 -18.87
CA THR A 184 8.72 -9.44 -19.48
C THR A 184 9.56 -8.21 -19.15
N ARG A 185 9.01 -7.01 -19.31
CA ARG A 185 9.73 -5.73 -19.08
C ARG A 185 10.18 -5.50 -17.63
N ASN A 186 9.65 -6.27 -16.67
CA ASN A 186 9.91 -6.10 -15.24
C ASN A 186 10.77 -7.22 -14.65
N VAL A 187 11.15 -8.25 -15.45
CA VAL A 187 11.89 -9.42 -14.98
C VAL A 187 13.19 -9.02 -14.29
N GLU A 188 14.00 -8.18 -14.94
CA GLU A 188 15.31 -7.78 -14.38
C GLU A 188 15.16 -6.93 -13.10
N MET A 189 14.16 -6.07 -13.04
CA MET A 189 13.87 -5.30 -11.82
C MET A 189 13.45 -6.21 -10.66
N VAL A 190 12.59 -7.21 -10.92
CA VAL A 190 12.11 -8.14 -9.88
C VAL A 190 13.24 -9.05 -9.40
N LYS A 191 14.15 -9.48 -10.27
CA LYS A 191 15.39 -10.15 -9.86
C LYS A 191 16.28 -9.23 -9.03
N GLY A 192 16.49 -7.99 -9.49
CA GLY A 192 17.35 -7.00 -8.83
C GLY A 192 16.92 -6.64 -7.40
N ILE A 193 15.63 -6.73 -7.08
CA ILE A 193 15.11 -6.55 -5.72
C ILE A 193 15.09 -7.84 -4.89
N GLY A 194 15.67 -8.94 -5.40
CA GLY A 194 15.97 -10.14 -4.63
C GLY A 194 15.09 -11.36 -4.90
N ALA A 195 14.26 -11.39 -5.96
CA ALA A 195 13.54 -12.62 -6.31
C ALA A 195 14.54 -13.70 -6.81
N ASP A 196 14.46 -14.92 -6.24
CA ASP A 196 15.29 -16.05 -6.65
C ASP A 196 14.84 -16.60 -8.01
N HIS A 197 13.53 -16.56 -8.27
CA HIS A 197 12.91 -16.97 -9.52
C HIS A 197 11.92 -15.93 -9.99
N VAL A 198 11.76 -15.80 -11.31
CA VAL A 198 10.76 -14.90 -11.90
C VAL A 198 9.99 -15.65 -12.97
N ILE A 199 8.66 -15.60 -12.86
CA ILE A 199 7.72 -16.13 -13.85
C ILE A 199 7.19 -14.93 -14.66
N ASP A 200 7.42 -14.97 -15.96
CA ASP A 200 6.87 -13.99 -16.91
C ASP A 200 5.45 -14.42 -17.33
N TYR A 201 4.43 -13.77 -16.76
CA TYR A 201 3.04 -14.12 -17.03
C TYR A 201 2.60 -13.90 -18.48
N THR A 202 3.40 -13.20 -19.29
CA THR A 202 3.13 -13.02 -20.73
C THR A 202 3.51 -14.24 -21.56
N ARG A 203 4.30 -15.15 -20.99
CA ARG A 203 4.81 -16.36 -21.63
C ARG A 203 4.25 -17.63 -21.03
N GLU A 204 4.05 -17.64 -19.71
CA GLU A 204 3.59 -18.82 -18.98
C GLU A 204 2.68 -18.45 -17.80
N SER A 205 1.78 -19.37 -17.43
CA SER A 205 0.98 -19.21 -16.21
C SER A 205 1.71 -19.78 -15.01
N PHE A 206 1.77 -19.05 -13.91
CA PHE A 206 2.36 -19.56 -12.67
C PHE A 206 1.57 -20.75 -12.09
N THR A 207 0.32 -20.96 -12.53
CA THR A 207 -0.52 -22.08 -12.07
C THR A 207 -0.32 -23.37 -12.87
N SER A 208 0.47 -23.35 -13.94
CA SER A 208 0.80 -24.54 -14.74
C SER A 208 2.07 -25.27 -14.28
N GLY A 209 2.87 -24.67 -13.38
CA GLY A 209 4.13 -25.25 -12.90
C GLY A 209 3.95 -26.40 -11.91
N ALA A 210 5.02 -27.19 -11.72
CA ALA A 210 5.08 -28.28 -10.74
C ALA A 210 5.45 -27.81 -9.33
N VAL A 211 5.99 -26.58 -9.17
CA VAL A 211 6.43 -26.03 -7.88
C VAL A 211 5.23 -25.81 -6.98
N ARG A 212 5.36 -26.16 -5.70
CA ARG A 212 4.39 -25.87 -4.65
C ARG A 212 4.95 -24.83 -3.69
N TYR A 213 4.08 -23.93 -3.23
CA TYR A 213 4.44 -22.79 -2.40
C TYR A 213 3.83 -22.91 -1.00
N ASP A 214 4.59 -22.49 0.01
CA ASP A 214 4.12 -22.40 1.38
C ASP A 214 3.26 -21.13 1.59
N VAL A 215 3.59 -20.06 0.85
CA VAL A 215 2.79 -18.84 0.84
C VAL A 215 2.63 -18.34 -0.58
N ILE A 216 1.41 -18.04 -0.99
CA ILE A 216 1.10 -17.27 -2.20
C ILE A 216 0.51 -15.94 -1.76
N LEU A 217 1.22 -14.83 -2.01
CA LEU A 217 0.70 -13.48 -1.82
C LEU A 217 0.18 -12.97 -3.16
N ASP A 218 -1.15 -12.90 -3.30
CA ASP A 218 -1.80 -12.47 -4.53
C ASP A 218 -2.30 -11.03 -4.43
N ILE A 219 -1.65 -10.14 -5.19
CA ILE A 219 -1.92 -8.70 -5.25
C ILE A 219 -2.78 -8.37 -6.47
N VAL A 220 -2.73 -9.21 -7.51
CA VAL A 220 -3.38 -8.99 -8.82
C VAL A 220 -4.78 -9.58 -8.88
N GLY A 221 -4.94 -10.78 -8.38
CA GLY A 221 -6.24 -11.46 -8.36
C GLY A 221 -6.72 -11.90 -9.73
N ASN A 222 -5.86 -12.34 -10.62
CA ASN A 222 -6.20 -12.78 -11.98
C ASN A 222 -6.43 -14.29 -12.12
N GLN A 223 -6.08 -15.10 -11.12
CA GLN A 223 -6.29 -16.55 -11.10
C GLN A 223 -7.40 -16.95 -10.11
N SER A 224 -8.08 -18.07 -10.37
CA SER A 224 -9.10 -18.58 -9.46
C SER A 224 -8.50 -19.17 -8.17
N TRP A 225 -9.28 -19.22 -7.09
CA TRP A 225 -8.88 -19.92 -5.88
C TRP A 225 -8.54 -21.39 -6.12
N ALA A 226 -9.31 -22.08 -6.98
CA ALA A 226 -9.08 -23.48 -7.30
C ALA A 226 -7.71 -23.73 -7.95
N GLU A 227 -7.28 -22.84 -8.84
CA GLU A 227 -5.96 -22.88 -9.47
C GLU A 227 -4.86 -22.59 -8.46
N CYS A 228 -4.99 -21.50 -7.70
CA CYS A 228 -4.00 -21.13 -6.68
C CYS A 228 -3.86 -22.21 -5.60
N ARG A 229 -4.97 -22.84 -5.17
CA ARG A 229 -4.94 -23.93 -4.17
C ARG A 229 -4.08 -25.11 -4.63
N ARG A 230 -4.10 -25.46 -5.92
CA ARG A 230 -3.27 -26.56 -6.46
C ARG A 230 -1.77 -26.26 -6.38
N MET A 231 -1.39 -24.99 -6.30
CA MET A 231 0.00 -24.56 -6.18
C MET A 231 0.48 -24.50 -4.72
N LEU A 232 -0.38 -24.73 -3.75
CA LEU A 232 -0.01 -24.74 -2.33
C LEU A 232 0.56 -26.08 -1.91
N THR A 233 1.49 -26.06 -0.96
CA THR A 233 1.85 -27.22 -0.14
C THR A 233 0.67 -27.61 0.76
N ASP A 234 0.76 -28.75 1.46
CA ASP A 234 -0.33 -29.21 2.34
C ASP A 234 -0.62 -28.24 3.47
N SER A 235 0.38 -27.56 4.00
CA SER A 235 0.26 -26.50 5.01
C SER A 235 0.21 -25.09 4.41
N GLY A 236 0.28 -24.96 3.09
CA GLY A 236 0.43 -23.70 2.39
C GLY A 236 -0.78 -22.79 2.50
N LYS A 237 -0.53 -21.47 2.43
CA LYS A 237 -1.54 -20.40 2.56
C LYS A 237 -1.57 -19.52 1.31
N TYR A 238 -2.78 -19.17 0.90
CA TYR A 238 -3.05 -18.18 -0.12
C TYR A 238 -3.60 -16.92 0.53
N ILE A 239 -2.88 -15.82 0.36
CA ILE A 239 -3.19 -14.53 0.95
C ILE A 239 -3.67 -13.59 -0.15
N ALA A 240 -4.96 -13.28 -0.16
CA ALA A 240 -5.56 -12.33 -1.10
C ALA A 240 -5.36 -10.91 -0.57
N ALA A 241 -4.31 -10.24 -1.03
CA ALA A 241 -3.92 -8.89 -0.59
C ALA A 241 -4.33 -7.80 -1.56
N GLY A 242 -4.96 -8.15 -2.69
CA GLY A 242 -5.38 -7.20 -3.73
C GLY A 242 -6.29 -7.83 -4.77
N GLY A 243 -6.42 -7.14 -5.89
CA GLY A 243 -7.26 -7.57 -7.00
C GLY A 243 -8.58 -6.80 -7.12
N PRO A 244 -9.40 -7.12 -8.14
CA PRO A 244 -10.66 -6.44 -8.38
C PRO A 244 -11.64 -6.60 -7.21
N PRO A 245 -12.34 -5.55 -6.76
CA PRO A 245 -13.28 -5.61 -5.62
C PRO A 245 -14.36 -6.70 -5.75
N ARG A 246 -14.76 -7.05 -6.98
CA ARG A 246 -15.74 -8.12 -7.25
C ARG A 246 -15.29 -9.51 -6.75
N ARG A 247 -13.98 -9.72 -6.55
CA ARG A 247 -13.43 -10.98 -6.00
C ARG A 247 -13.47 -11.06 -4.48
N ALA A 248 -13.48 -9.92 -3.81
CA ALA A 248 -13.37 -9.87 -2.36
C ALA A 248 -14.50 -10.68 -1.68
N LEU A 249 -15.76 -10.40 -2.01
CA LEU A 249 -16.90 -11.08 -1.39
C LEU A 249 -16.91 -12.61 -1.62
N PRO A 250 -16.73 -13.14 -2.85
CA PRO A 250 -16.65 -14.58 -3.07
C PRO A 250 -15.51 -15.26 -2.30
N LEU A 251 -14.35 -14.60 -2.15
CA LEU A 251 -13.25 -15.16 -1.38
C LEU A 251 -13.55 -15.13 0.12
N MET A 252 -14.08 -14.02 0.65
CA MET A 252 -14.48 -13.92 2.06
C MET A 252 -15.53 -14.96 2.45
N LEU A 253 -16.51 -15.24 1.59
CA LEU A 253 -17.52 -16.28 1.83
C LEU A 253 -16.93 -17.69 1.81
N ARG A 254 -15.83 -17.92 1.08
CA ARG A 254 -15.14 -19.22 1.01
C ARG A 254 -14.14 -19.44 2.14
N GLU A 255 -13.58 -18.37 2.68
CA GLU A 255 -12.51 -18.41 3.68
C GLU A 255 -12.80 -19.37 4.84
N PRO A 256 -13.99 -19.36 5.50
CA PRO A 256 -14.30 -20.26 6.62
C PRO A 256 -14.21 -21.75 6.27
N PHE A 257 -14.45 -22.11 5.01
CA PHE A 257 -14.46 -23.49 4.52
C PHE A 257 -13.10 -24.00 4.05
N THR A 258 -12.05 -23.20 4.13
CA THR A 258 -10.72 -23.54 3.59
C THR A 258 -9.74 -24.06 4.64
N ARG A 259 -10.18 -24.22 5.89
CA ARG A 259 -9.32 -24.62 7.02
C ARG A 259 -8.09 -23.70 7.16
N GLY A 260 -8.28 -22.40 6.98
CA GLY A 260 -7.23 -21.38 7.09
C GLY A 260 -6.22 -21.33 5.93
N LYS A 261 -6.47 -22.04 4.83
CA LYS A 261 -5.61 -21.98 3.64
C LYS A 261 -5.83 -20.72 2.79
N LEU A 262 -7.04 -20.18 2.79
CA LEU A 262 -7.38 -18.89 2.14
C LEU A 262 -7.55 -17.84 3.22
N VAL A 263 -6.88 -16.71 3.05
CA VAL A 263 -7.00 -15.54 3.94
C VAL A 263 -7.24 -14.29 3.10
N THR A 264 -8.26 -13.54 3.50
CA THR A 264 -8.55 -12.21 2.97
C THR A 264 -8.34 -11.18 4.07
N PHE A 265 -7.67 -10.08 3.81
CA PHE A 265 -7.44 -9.07 4.83
C PHE A 265 -7.34 -7.66 4.23
N VAL A 266 -7.46 -6.67 5.09
CA VAL A 266 -7.13 -5.27 4.81
C VAL A 266 -6.06 -4.85 5.80
N ALA A 267 -4.94 -4.36 5.30
CA ALA A 267 -3.84 -3.90 6.13
C ALA A 267 -4.27 -2.73 7.04
N ARG A 268 -3.76 -2.71 8.25
CA ARG A 268 -4.04 -1.66 9.25
C ARG A 268 -2.76 -0.95 9.62
N ALA A 269 -2.79 0.38 9.51
CA ALA A 269 -1.68 1.19 9.99
C ALA A 269 -1.58 1.10 11.51
N ASN A 270 -0.39 0.83 12.01
CA ASN A 270 -0.05 0.84 13.42
C ASN A 270 1.45 1.13 13.58
N LEU A 271 1.79 1.72 14.71
CA LEU A 271 3.16 2.14 15.00
C LEU A 271 4.15 0.97 15.01
N ALA A 272 3.76 -0.18 15.55
CA ALA A 272 4.66 -1.33 15.69
C ALA A 272 5.13 -1.82 14.30
N ASP A 273 4.21 -1.97 13.36
CA ASP A 273 4.53 -2.41 11.99
C ASP A 273 5.26 -1.33 11.19
N LEU A 274 4.94 -0.04 11.39
CA LEU A 274 5.69 1.07 10.78
C LEU A 274 7.15 1.06 11.27
N ASN A 275 7.40 0.80 12.56
CA ASN A 275 8.74 0.68 13.10
C ASN A 275 9.49 -0.55 12.54
N VAL A 276 8.81 -1.68 12.33
CA VAL A 276 9.42 -2.83 11.65
C VAL A 276 9.84 -2.44 10.23
N MET A 277 8.98 -1.75 9.48
CA MET A 277 9.32 -1.25 8.14
C MET A 277 10.49 -0.28 8.17
N ARG A 278 10.50 0.66 9.14
CA ARG A 278 11.61 1.57 9.33
C ARG A 278 12.93 0.82 9.53
N GLN A 279 12.95 -0.15 10.43
CA GLN A 279 14.15 -0.94 10.72
C GLN A 279 14.65 -1.71 9.50
N LEU A 280 13.74 -2.40 8.76
CA LEU A 280 14.11 -3.11 7.54
C LEU A 280 14.71 -2.19 6.48
N ILE A 281 14.25 -0.95 6.41
CA ILE A 281 14.76 0.06 5.47
C ILE A 281 16.12 0.60 5.95
N GLU A 282 16.25 0.95 7.24
CA GLU A 282 17.50 1.44 7.81
C GLU A 282 18.62 0.40 7.75
N ASP A 283 18.29 -0.89 7.90
CA ASP A 283 19.21 -2.03 7.74
C ASP A 283 19.57 -2.32 6.25
N GLY A 284 18.99 -1.60 5.30
CA GLY A 284 19.20 -1.82 3.85
C GLY A 284 18.58 -3.12 3.31
N ARG A 285 17.73 -3.80 4.10
CA ARG A 285 17.05 -5.05 3.70
C ARG A 285 15.83 -4.79 2.82
N VAL A 286 15.27 -3.59 2.87
CA VAL A 286 14.17 -3.11 2.04
C VAL A 286 14.50 -1.72 1.51
N THR A 287 14.43 -1.54 0.20
CA THR A 287 14.55 -0.25 -0.46
C THR A 287 13.24 0.09 -1.16
N PRO A 288 12.56 1.18 -0.77
CA PRO A 288 11.33 1.59 -1.45
C PRO A 288 11.59 1.94 -2.92
N VAL A 289 10.90 1.27 -3.84
CA VAL A 289 10.99 1.50 -5.28
C VAL A 289 9.95 2.54 -5.67
N VAL A 290 10.38 3.72 -6.08
CA VAL A 290 9.52 4.79 -6.63
C VAL A 290 9.59 4.73 -8.15
N ASP A 291 8.45 4.55 -8.80
CA ASP A 291 8.31 4.50 -10.26
C ASP A 291 8.26 5.91 -10.85
N ARG A 292 7.35 6.74 -10.32
CA ARG A 292 7.14 8.11 -10.78
C ARG A 292 6.75 9.04 -9.64
N THR A 293 7.14 10.29 -9.78
CA THR A 293 6.73 11.39 -8.92
C THR A 293 5.97 12.44 -9.74
N TYR A 294 4.87 12.94 -9.20
CA TYR A 294 4.02 13.97 -9.80
C TYR A 294 3.87 15.15 -8.84
N PRO A 295 3.77 16.39 -9.33
CA PRO A 295 3.40 17.53 -8.48
C PRO A 295 1.95 17.38 -7.99
N LEU A 296 1.57 18.12 -6.94
CA LEU A 296 0.24 18.07 -6.34
C LEU A 296 -0.87 18.35 -7.37
N GLU A 297 -0.64 19.28 -8.26
CA GLU A 297 -1.54 19.71 -9.32
C GLU A 297 -1.86 18.57 -10.33
N GLU A 298 -0.94 17.64 -10.50
CA GLU A 298 -1.07 16.50 -11.43
C GLU A 298 -1.60 15.22 -10.76
N THR A 299 -2.19 15.34 -9.57
CA THR A 299 -2.74 14.16 -8.84
C THR A 299 -3.72 13.35 -9.68
N ALA A 300 -4.53 14.00 -10.53
CA ALA A 300 -5.47 13.30 -11.42
C ALA A 300 -4.74 12.34 -12.37
N GLU A 301 -3.61 12.78 -12.93
CA GLU A 301 -2.77 11.96 -13.81
C GLU A 301 -2.09 10.82 -13.06
N ALA A 302 -1.55 11.10 -11.87
CA ALA A 302 -0.97 10.08 -11.02
C ALA A 302 -1.97 8.96 -10.66
N VAL A 303 -3.23 9.33 -10.35
CA VAL A 303 -4.30 8.36 -10.07
C VAL A 303 -4.67 7.55 -11.32
N ARG A 304 -4.73 8.18 -12.51
CA ARG A 304 -4.94 7.46 -13.79
C ARG A 304 -3.80 6.48 -14.06
N TYR A 305 -2.57 6.89 -13.85
CA TYR A 305 -1.40 6.06 -14.07
C TYR A 305 -1.43 4.80 -13.16
N VAL A 306 -1.75 4.96 -11.88
CA VAL A 306 -1.92 3.82 -10.96
C VAL A 306 -3.09 2.93 -11.40
N ALA A 307 -4.21 3.51 -11.82
CA ALA A 307 -5.40 2.78 -12.27
C ALA A 307 -5.15 1.92 -13.52
N ALA A 308 -4.21 2.31 -14.38
CA ALA A 308 -3.79 1.52 -15.54
C ALA A 308 -3.11 0.19 -15.17
N GLY A 309 -2.66 0.03 -13.92
CA GLY A 309 -2.14 -1.24 -13.39
C GLY A 309 -0.75 -1.64 -13.88
N HIS A 310 0.04 -0.70 -14.40
CA HIS A 310 1.34 -0.96 -15.00
C HIS A 310 2.52 -0.30 -14.26
N THR A 311 2.33 0.07 -13.00
CA THR A 311 3.36 0.70 -12.17
C THR A 311 4.52 -0.26 -11.87
N ARG A 312 5.74 0.30 -11.79
CA ARG A 312 6.99 -0.40 -11.45
C ARG A 312 7.46 0.03 -10.06
N GLY A 313 6.67 -0.28 -9.03
CA GLY A 313 6.84 0.23 -7.68
C GLY A 313 5.74 1.23 -7.32
N LYS A 314 6.07 2.22 -6.49
CA LYS A 314 5.14 3.23 -5.98
C LYS A 314 5.11 4.49 -6.85
N VAL A 315 3.94 5.07 -6.94
CA VAL A 315 3.72 6.43 -7.48
C VAL A 315 3.54 7.38 -6.31
N VAL A 316 4.15 8.55 -6.40
CA VAL A 316 4.22 9.52 -5.32
C VAL A 316 3.83 10.90 -5.80
N ILE A 317 3.09 11.63 -4.99
CA ILE A 317 2.84 13.06 -5.15
C ILE A 317 3.88 13.82 -4.34
N LYS A 318 4.63 14.70 -4.99
CA LYS A 318 5.49 15.69 -4.34
C LYS A 318 4.64 16.91 -4.02
N VAL A 319 4.61 17.28 -2.75
CA VAL A 319 3.81 18.41 -2.26
C VAL A 319 4.69 19.62 -2.04
N ARG A 320 5.95 19.40 -1.60
CA ARG A 320 6.97 20.45 -1.35
C ARG A 320 8.31 20.06 -1.92
#